data_e1a8eefecfba3c8e6c2bd6dc4b985f5b
#
_entry.id   e1a8eefecfba3c8e6c2bd6dc4b985f5b
#
_cell.length_a   1.000
_cell.length_b   1.000
_cell.length_c   1.000
_cell.angle_alpha   90.00
_cell.angle_beta   90.00
_cell.angle_gamma   90.00
#
_symmetry.space_group_name_H-M   'P 1'
#
loop_
_entity.id
_entity.type
_entity.pdbx_description
1 polymer ?
#
loop_
_entity_poly.entity_id
_entity_poly.type
_entity_poly.pdbx_seq_one_letter_code
_entity_poly.pdbx_strand_id
1 'polypeptide(L)'
;MSYEVTLTPEAKRDLREIYRYIAVELQSEQNANGQLDRLEETILKLDEMPERFRVYDREPWRSRNLRVMPVDNYLVFYIPDHQVKTVTVLRIMY
;
A
#
# COMPACT_ATOMS: atom_id res chain seq x y z
N MET A 1 -3.27 14.54 -13.99
CA MET A 1 -4.58 14.09 -13.49
C MET A 1 -4.39 13.20 -12.29
N SER A 2 -5.12 13.47 -11.24
CA SER A 2 -4.98 12.71 -10.00
C SER A 2 -5.95 11.53 -9.97
N TYR A 3 -5.48 10.43 -9.38
CA TYR A 3 -6.32 9.28 -9.05
C TYR A 3 -6.74 9.40 -7.60
N GLU A 4 -7.93 8.89 -7.29
CA GLU A 4 -8.37 8.78 -5.90
C GLU A 4 -7.81 7.49 -5.31
N VAL A 5 -7.06 7.61 -4.21
CA VAL A 5 -6.43 6.46 -3.57
C VAL A 5 -7.32 5.99 -2.42
N THR A 6 -7.73 4.72 -2.47
CA THR A 6 -8.55 4.11 -1.42
C THR A 6 -7.90 2.84 -0.92
N LEU A 7 -8.20 2.47 0.32
CA LEU A 7 -7.70 1.25 0.94
C LEU A 7 -8.85 0.31 1.24
N THR A 8 -8.66 -0.97 0.98
CA THR A 8 -9.62 -1.98 1.39
C THR A 8 -9.64 -2.11 2.92
N PRO A 9 -10.69 -2.69 3.51
CA PRO A 9 -10.68 -3.00 4.95
C PRO A 9 -9.47 -3.85 5.35
N GLU A 10 -9.06 -4.78 4.49
CA GLU A 10 -7.89 -5.62 4.75
C GLU A 10 -6.61 -4.79 4.80
N ALA A 11 -6.45 -3.84 3.87
CA ALA A 11 -5.27 -2.97 3.87
C ALA A 11 -5.24 -2.09 5.11
N LYS A 12 -6.40 -1.59 5.52
CA LYS A 12 -6.49 -0.79 6.75
C LYS A 12 -6.12 -1.62 7.97
N ARG A 13 -6.55 -2.87 8.01
CA ARG A 13 -6.18 -3.78 9.08
C ARG A 13 -4.68 -4.04 9.07
N ASP A 14 -4.09 -4.21 7.88
CA ASP A 14 -2.65 -4.41 7.77
C ASP A 14 -1.89 -3.24 8.39
N LEU A 15 -2.31 -2.00 8.13
CA LEU A 15 -1.67 -0.82 8.72
C LEU A 15 -1.76 -0.83 10.25
N ARG A 16 -2.91 -1.18 10.80
CA ARG A 16 -3.08 -1.26 12.25
C ARG A 16 -2.18 -2.33 12.86
N GLU A 17 -2.07 -3.47 12.17
CA GLU A 17 -1.24 -4.58 12.66
C GLU A 17 0.24 -4.24 12.58
N ILE A 18 0.67 -3.54 11.55
CA ILE A 18 2.05 -3.08 11.44
C ILE A 18 2.36 -2.12 12.59
N TYR A 19 1.47 -1.16 12.85
CA TYR A 19 1.66 -0.22 13.94
C TYR A 19 1.76 -0.97 15.27
N ARG A 20 0.82 -1.86 15.52
CA ARG A 20 0.75 -2.60 16.77
C ARG A 20 2.00 -3.45 16.99
N TYR A 21 2.47 -4.11 15.94
CA TYR A 21 3.66 -4.94 16.06
C TYR A 21 4.86 -4.12 16.50
N ILE A 22 5.09 -2.97 15.86
CA ILE A 22 6.25 -2.14 16.16
C ILE A 22 6.09 -1.47 17.53
N ALA A 23 4.90 -0.96 17.82
CA ALA A 23 4.67 -0.22 19.06
C ALA A 23 4.72 -1.14 20.29
N VAL A 24 4.12 -2.33 20.18
CA VAL A 24 3.95 -3.24 21.31
C VAL A 24 5.05 -4.30 21.35
N GLU A 25 5.21 -5.06 20.26
CA GLU A 25 6.19 -6.16 20.23
C GLU A 25 7.62 -5.63 20.25
N LEU A 26 7.90 -4.57 19.51
CA LEU A 26 9.24 -3.97 19.49
C LEU A 26 9.35 -2.82 20.48
N GLN A 27 8.29 -2.52 21.22
CA GLN A 27 8.25 -1.50 22.28
C GLN A 27 8.75 -0.14 21.80
N SER A 28 8.31 0.30 20.63
CA SER A 28 8.74 1.59 20.08
C SER A 28 7.60 2.30 19.37
N GLU A 29 6.85 3.12 20.12
CA GLU A 29 5.79 3.93 19.53
C GLU A 29 6.34 4.94 18.53
N GLN A 30 7.50 5.50 18.76
CA GLN A 30 8.10 6.47 17.86
C GLN A 30 8.42 5.83 16.51
N ASN A 31 8.99 4.63 16.51
CA ASN A 31 9.27 3.92 15.27
C ASN A 31 7.99 3.49 14.57
N ALA A 32 6.96 3.12 15.34
CA ALA A 32 5.66 2.76 14.78
C ALA A 32 5.03 3.94 14.04
N ASN A 33 5.05 5.11 14.67
CA ASN A 33 4.52 6.33 14.06
C ASN A 33 5.28 6.69 12.78
N GLY A 34 6.61 6.64 12.82
CA GLY A 34 7.44 6.94 11.66
C GLY A 34 7.20 5.98 10.51
N GLN A 35 7.08 4.69 10.81
CA GLN A 35 6.83 3.68 9.78
C GLN A 35 5.46 3.90 9.14
N LEU A 36 4.45 4.18 9.95
CA LEU A 36 3.10 4.41 9.44
C LEU A 36 3.06 5.66 8.58
N ASP A 37 3.72 6.73 9.01
CA ASP A 37 3.78 7.97 8.25
C ASP A 37 4.41 7.74 6.87
N ARG A 38 5.51 7.00 6.80
CA ARG A 38 6.17 6.71 5.53
C ARG A 38 5.27 5.88 4.60
N LEU A 39 4.58 4.89 5.16
CA LEU A 39 3.64 4.08 4.38
C LEU A 39 2.51 4.95 3.84
N GLU A 40 1.90 5.77 4.69
CA GLU A 40 0.77 6.60 4.27
C GLU A 40 1.18 7.63 3.23
N GLU A 41 2.30 8.31 3.44
CA GLU A 41 2.78 9.30 2.48
C GLU A 41 3.07 8.68 1.12
N THR A 42 3.71 7.51 1.11
CA THR A 42 4.08 6.84 -0.13
C THR A 42 2.86 6.30 -0.84
N ILE A 43 1.89 5.77 -0.09
CA ILE A 43 0.63 5.29 -0.67
C ILE A 43 -0.13 6.45 -1.32
N LEU A 44 -0.20 7.60 -0.66
CA LEU A 44 -0.91 8.76 -1.21
C LEU A 44 -0.28 9.28 -2.50
N LYS A 45 1.02 9.07 -2.70
CA LYS A 45 1.68 9.47 -3.94
C LYS A 45 1.27 8.62 -5.13
N LEU A 46 0.53 7.55 -4.92
CA LEU A 46 -0.02 6.76 -6.01
C LEU A 46 -1.14 7.50 -6.75
N ASP A 47 -1.55 8.67 -6.26
CA ASP A 47 -2.51 9.52 -6.95
C ASP A 47 -1.97 10.04 -8.28
N GLU A 48 -0.66 9.99 -8.49
CA GLU A 48 -0.04 10.37 -9.74
C GLU A 48 0.81 9.22 -10.28
N MET A 49 0.67 8.95 -11.57
CA MET A 49 1.43 7.92 -12.27
C MET A 49 1.44 6.57 -11.53
N PRO A 50 0.25 6.02 -11.19
CA PRO A 50 0.21 4.79 -10.39
C PRO A 50 0.78 3.57 -11.11
N GLU A 51 1.05 3.67 -12.39
CA GLU A 51 1.62 2.55 -13.15
C GLU A 51 3.13 2.52 -13.20
N ARG A 52 3.79 3.40 -12.45
CA ARG A 52 5.26 3.42 -12.47
C ARG A 52 5.90 2.24 -11.75
N PHE A 53 5.13 1.49 -10.95
CA PHE A 53 5.63 0.30 -10.29
C PHE A 53 5.27 -0.95 -11.07
N ARG A 54 5.99 -2.04 -10.84
CA ARG A 54 5.88 -3.25 -11.65
C ARG A 54 4.58 -4.00 -11.39
N VAL A 55 4.12 -4.71 -12.41
CA VAL A 55 2.98 -5.62 -12.29
C VAL A 55 3.41 -6.88 -11.55
N TYR A 56 2.55 -7.39 -10.66
CA TYR A 56 2.78 -8.65 -9.97
C TYR A 56 2.64 -9.79 -10.98
N ASP A 57 3.70 -10.58 -11.16
CA ASP A 57 3.82 -11.50 -12.27
C ASP A 57 3.26 -12.89 -11.94
N ARG A 58 2.03 -12.94 -11.42
CA ARG A 58 1.34 -14.19 -11.14
C ARG A 58 -0.15 -14.04 -11.39
N GLU A 59 -0.72 -15.02 -12.12
CA GLU A 59 -2.17 -15.06 -12.33
C GLU A 59 -2.87 -15.53 -11.06
N PRO A 60 -4.08 -15.07 -10.78
CA PRO A 60 -4.93 -14.21 -11.65
C PRO A 60 -4.63 -12.72 -11.53
N TRP A 61 -3.68 -12.35 -10.70
CA TRP A 61 -3.42 -10.94 -10.36
C TRP A 61 -2.79 -10.16 -11.51
N ARG A 62 -1.96 -10.85 -12.30
CA ARG A 62 -1.32 -10.24 -13.46
C ARG A 62 -2.36 -9.69 -14.43
N SER A 63 -3.38 -10.49 -14.72
CA SER A 63 -4.46 -10.08 -15.63
C SER A 63 -5.30 -8.96 -15.07
N ARG A 64 -5.30 -8.79 -13.75
CA ARG A 64 -6.04 -7.73 -13.07
C ARG A 64 -5.22 -6.47 -12.87
N ASN A 65 -4.00 -6.45 -13.41
CA ASN A 65 -3.10 -5.30 -13.32
C ASN A 65 -2.70 -4.97 -11.87
N LEU A 66 -2.58 -5.99 -11.02
CA LEU A 66 -2.09 -5.80 -9.66
C LEU A 66 -0.63 -5.36 -9.70
N ARG A 67 -0.31 -4.29 -9.00
CA ARG A 67 1.04 -3.76 -8.95
C ARG A 67 1.59 -3.83 -7.54
N VAL A 68 2.92 -3.80 -7.45
CA VAL A 68 3.64 -3.96 -6.18
C VAL A 68 4.58 -2.79 -6.00
N MET A 69 4.39 -2.05 -4.92
CA MET A 69 5.25 -0.92 -4.56
C MET A 69 5.97 -1.24 -3.26
N PRO A 70 7.31 -1.31 -3.28
CA PRO A 70 8.05 -1.50 -2.03
C PRO A 70 8.14 -0.20 -1.24
N VAL A 71 7.92 -0.30 0.06
CA VAL A 71 8.10 0.81 1.00
C VAL A 71 8.85 0.26 2.20
N ASP A 72 10.11 0.62 2.34
CA ASP A 72 10.99 0.04 3.36
C ASP A 72 10.98 -1.49 3.23
N ASN A 73 10.60 -2.22 4.27
CA ASN A 73 10.55 -3.69 4.23
C ASN A 73 9.15 -4.21 3.91
N TYR A 74 8.23 -3.34 3.48
CA TYR A 74 6.86 -3.72 3.19
C TYR A 74 6.57 -3.66 1.71
N LEU A 75 5.59 -4.45 1.28
CA LEU A 75 5.10 -4.44 -0.09
C LEU A 75 3.66 -3.97 -0.09
N VAL A 76 3.36 -2.96 -0.88
CA VAL A 76 2.01 -2.43 -1.04
C VAL A 76 1.45 -2.97 -2.35
N PHE A 77 0.37 -3.74 -2.25
CA PHE A 77 -0.30 -4.34 -3.41
C PHE A 77 -1.51 -3.50 -3.78
N TYR A 78 -1.56 -3.03 -5.02
CA TYR A 78 -2.63 -2.11 -5.44
C TYR A 78 -2.99 -2.33 -6.90
N ILE A 79 -4.21 -1.91 -7.25
CA ILE A 79 -4.71 -1.97 -8.62
C ILE A 79 -5.15 -0.57 -9.03
N PRO A 80 -4.51 0.02 -10.07
CA PRO A 80 -5.01 1.27 -10.63
C PRO A 80 -6.12 0.99 -11.65
N ASP A 81 -7.12 1.85 -11.69
CA ASP A 81 -8.22 1.77 -12.65
C ASP A 81 -8.30 3.10 -13.37
N HIS A 82 -7.95 3.08 -14.65
CA HIS A 82 -7.92 4.30 -15.47
C HIS A 82 -9.29 4.82 -15.83
N GLN A 83 -10.28 3.96 -15.88
CA GLN A 83 -11.61 4.36 -16.32
C GLN A 83 -12.30 5.23 -15.28
N VAL A 84 -12.17 4.85 -14.02
CA VAL A 84 -12.78 5.60 -12.91
C VAL A 84 -11.77 6.44 -12.13
N LYS A 85 -10.50 6.40 -12.54
CA LYS A 85 -9.41 7.17 -11.93
C LYS A 85 -9.27 6.90 -10.44
N THR A 86 -9.21 5.62 -10.08
CA THR A 86 -8.99 5.20 -8.70
C THR A 86 -7.79 4.29 -8.60
N VAL A 87 -7.17 4.28 -7.44
CA VAL A 87 -6.14 3.31 -7.06
C VAL A 87 -6.64 2.63 -5.79
N THR A 88 -6.83 1.32 -5.86
CA THR A 88 -7.29 0.54 -4.71
C THR A 88 -6.12 -0.23 -4.13
N VAL A 89 -5.76 0.08 -2.89
CA VAL A 89 -4.72 -0.66 -2.16
C VAL A 89 -5.40 -1.86 -1.51
N LEU A 90 -4.98 -3.07 -1.91
CA LEU A 90 -5.60 -4.30 -1.44
C LEU A 90 -4.95 -4.84 -0.17
N ARG A 91 -3.63 -4.84 -0.11
CA ARG A 91 -2.89 -5.39 1.04
C ARG A 91 -1.58 -4.65 1.22
N ILE A 92 -1.10 -4.66 2.47
CA ILE A 92 0.23 -4.16 2.82
C ILE A 92 0.90 -5.27 3.62
N MET A 93 1.96 -5.86 3.08
CA MET A 93 2.56 -7.07 3.65
C MET A 93 4.06 -6.90 3.84
N TYR A 94 4.56 -7.54 4.86
CA TYR A 94 5.98 -7.55 5.19
C TYR A 94 6.79 -8.42 4.22
#